data_a4b76409799f3fae7a774b97c368f7a9
#
_entry.id   a4b76409799f3fae7a774b97c368f7a9
#
_cell.length_a   1.000
_cell.length_b   1.000
_cell.length_c   1.000
_cell.angle_alpha   90.00
_cell.angle_beta   90.00
_cell.angle_gamma   90.00
#
_symmetry.space_group_name_H-M   'P 1'
#
loop_
_entity.id
_entity.type
_entity.pdbx_description
1 polymer ?
#
loop_
_entity_poly.entity_id
_entity_poly.type
_entity_poly.pdbx_seq_one_letter_code
_entity_poly.pdbx_strand_id
1 'polypeptide(L)'
;MTRTARRTRRPMQVAAGGAAALLALSACSSSGSDSSAKPDSSGQGKLSGEVTVFAAASLKESFTTLGRQFEKDHPGTKVTFGFGGSDSLAVSITGGAPADVFASASPKTMKIVTDAGDASGTPATFVRNELEIATLPGNPGKISSLEDLTRAGRKVVLCAKEVPCGAAAQKALEASRLKLTPVSYEQDVKAALTKVELKEADAAVVYKTDVRAAGDRVEGVEFPESADAVNDYPIALLKDARIAEAA
;
A
#
# COMPACT_ATOMS: atom_id res chain seq x y z
N MET A 1 -57.80 -15.10 2.45
CA MET A 1 -57.80 -16.16 3.49
C MET A 1 -56.59 -15.94 4.36
N THR A 2 -56.75 -15.15 5.29
CA THR A 2 -56.59 -15.08 6.76
C THR A 2 -55.92 -16.29 7.41
N ARG A 3 -54.78 -16.03 8.10
CA ARG A 3 -54.62 -16.52 9.50
C ARG A 3 -53.42 -15.86 10.20
N THR A 4 -53.77 -14.93 11.05
CA THR A 4 -53.05 -14.35 12.17
C THR A 4 -52.81 -15.41 13.25
N ALA A 5 -51.65 -15.46 13.90
CA ALA A 5 -51.46 -16.08 15.19
C ALA A 5 -50.55 -15.23 16.09
N ARG A 6 -51.21 -14.54 17.01
CA ARG A 6 -50.63 -13.96 18.26
C ARG A 6 -50.48 -15.05 19.30
N ARG A 7 -49.40 -15.01 20.07
CA ARG A 7 -49.36 -15.48 21.49
C ARG A 7 -48.02 -15.03 22.08
N THR A 8 -48.01 -14.29 23.03
CA THR A 8 -48.43 -14.03 24.42
C THR A 8 -47.18 -13.99 25.30
N ARG A 9 -47.07 -12.85 25.99
CA ARG A 9 -46.12 -12.53 27.05
C ARG A 9 -46.36 -13.41 28.29
N ARG A 10 -45.28 -13.73 29.03
CA ARG A 10 -45.40 -13.98 30.48
C ARG A 10 -44.17 -13.37 31.19
N PRO A 11 -44.41 -12.57 32.22
CA PRO A 11 -43.38 -12.11 33.15
C PRO A 11 -43.34 -13.06 34.35
N MET A 12 -42.17 -13.21 34.97
CA MET A 12 -42.16 -13.73 36.35
C MET A 12 -41.01 -13.10 37.13
N GLN A 13 -41.43 -12.63 38.23
CA GLN A 13 -40.88 -11.80 39.28
C GLN A 13 -39.81 -12.51 40.13
N VAL A 14 -38.81 -11.74 40.56
CA VAL A 14 -38.39 -11.37 41.93
C VAL A 14 -38.16 -12.50 42.95
N ALA A 15 -36.93 -12.56 43.46
CA ALA A 15 -36.69 -12.81 44.90
C ALA A 15 -35.38 -12.12 45.32
N ALA A 16 -35.53 -11.29 46.33
CA ALA A 16 -34.50 -10.59 47.07
C ALA A 16 -34.04 -11.42 48.28
N GLY A 17 -32.84 -11.17 48.73
CA GLY A 17 -32.25 -11.63 49.98
C GLY A 17 -30.75 -11.35 49.94
N GLY A 18 -30.14 -10.56 50.71
CA GLY A 18 -30.28 -10.07 52.06
C GLY A 18 -29.05 -10.43 52.87
N ALA A 19 -28.37 -9.40 53.40
CA ALA A 19 -27.48 -9.35 54.58
C ALA A 19 -26.06 -9.95 54.45
N ALA A 20 -25.02 -9.33 54.82
CA ALA A 20 -24.49 -8.40 55.78
C ALA A 20 -23.01 -8.73 56.09
N ALA A 21 -22.22 -7.72 56.01
CA ALA A 21 -21.10 -7.28 56.87
C ALA A 21 -20.15 -8.31 57.53
N LEU A 22 -18.85 -8.02 57.36
CA LEU A 22 -17.95 -7.82 58.52
C LEU A 22 -16.62 -7.18 58.04
N LEU A 23 -16.30 -6.03 58.63
CA LEU A 23 -15.04 -5.30 58.62
C LEU A 23 -13.95 -6.08 59.37
N ALA A 24 -12.73 -6.10 58.83
CA ALA A 24 -11.53 -6.25 59.64
C ALA A 24 -10.43 -5.34 59.10
N LEU A 25 -10.23 -4.22 59.79
CA LEU A 25 -9.00 -3.44 59.72
C LEU A 25 -7.89 -4.20 60.45
N SER A 26 -6.76 -4.35 59.83
CA SER A 26 -5.47 -4.52 60.50
C SER A 26 -4.41 -3.65 59.85
N ALA A 27 -4.15 -2.54 60.50
CA ALA A 27 -2.97 -1.74 60.31
C ALA A 27 -1.79 -2.47 60.99
N CYS A 28 -0.66 -2.61 60.27
CA CYS A 28 0.64 -2.73 60.88
C CYS A 28 1.65 -1.88 60.10
N SER A 29 2.16 -0.96 60.87
CA SER A 29 3.20 0.02 60.60
C SER A 29 4.61 -0.63 60.55
N SER A 30 5.47 0.10 59.85
CA SER A 30 6.91 0.36 60.02
C SER A 30 7.89 -0.52 59.21
N SER A 31 8.66 0.04 58.45
CA SER A 31 10.02 0.59 58.56
C SER A 31 10.65 0.70 57.18
N GLY A 32 11.28 1.83 56.95
CA GLY A 32 11.89 2.24 55.72
C GLY A 32 13.01 1.36 55.19
N SER A 33 13.12 1.40 53.88
CA SER A 33 14.39 1.30 53.16
C SER A 33 14.22 2.10 51.86
N ASP A 34 14.94 3.19 51.78
CA ASP A 34 15.20 3.93 50.56
C ASP A 34 15.74 2.97 49.50
N SER A 35 14.90 2.72 48.51
CA SER A 35 15.36 2.19 47.23
C SER A 35 14.90 3.13 46.17
N SER A 36 15.80 3.93 45.69
CA SER A 36 15.65 4.76 44.51
C SER A 36 15.23 3.86 43.33
N ALA A 37 13.93 3.73 43.14
CA ALA A 37 13.36 3.17 41.93
C ALA A 37 13.64 4.18 40.82
N LYS A 38 14.62 3.88 39.97
CA LYS A 38 14.70 4.47 38.64
C LYS A 38 13.31 4.28 37.99
N PRO A 39 12.78 5.29 37.30
CA PRO A 39 11.64 5.07 36.46
C PRO A 39 12.04 4.11 35.35
N ASP A 40 11.51 2.90 35.43
CA ASP A 40 11.58 1.92 34.36
C ASP A 40 10.77 2.46 33.19
N SER A 41 11.47 3.13 32.27
CA SER A 41 10.94 3.57 30.98
C SER A 41 10.92 2.39 30.01
N SER A 42 10.04 1.43 30.22
CA SER A 42 9.78 0.34 29.28
C SER A 42 8.33 -0.12 29.33
N GLY A 43 7.42 0.84 29.14
CA GLY A 43 6.02 0.55 28.82
C GLY A 43 5.74 0.77 27.34
N GLN A 44 6.63 0.40 26.42
CA GLN A 44 6.24 0.20 25.04
C GLN A 44 5.44 -1.09 24.99
N GLY A 45 4.11 -0.97 24.89
CA GLY A 45 3.24 -2.10 24.63
C GLY A 45 3.82 -2.91 23.47
N LYS A 46 4.03 -4.20 23.69
CA LYS A 46 4.57 -5.08 22.65
C LYS A 46 3.57 -5.09 21.50
N LEU A 47 3.94 -4.49 20.35
CA LEU A 47 3.11 -4.50 19.15
C LEU A 47 2.80 -5.95 18.77
N SER A 48 1.55 -6.26 18.48
CA SER A 48 1.12 -7.60 18.06
C SER A 48 -0.14 -7.53 17.22
N GLY A 49 -0.30 -8.50 16.32
CA GLY A 49 -1.46 -8.63 15.45
C GLY A 49 -1.10 -8.59 13.98
N GLU A 50 -2.10 -8.54 13.10
CA GLU A 50 -1.94 -8.55 11.65
C GLU A 50 -2.27 -7.18 11.06
N VAL A 51 -1.35 -6.64 10.25
CA VAL A 51 -1.52 -5.40 9.47
C VAL A 51 -1.63 -5.76 8.00
N THR A 52 -2.69 -5.35 7.35
CA THR A 52 -2.90 -5.52 5.91
C THR A 52 -2.56 -4.22 5.19
N VAL A 53 -1.56 -4.27 4.32
CA VAL A 53 -1.07 -3.13 3.55
C VAL A 53 -1.43 -3.29 2.08
N PHE A 54 -2.22 -2.39 1.54
CA PHE A 54 -2.40 -2.27 0.10
C PHE A 54 -1.36 -1.30 -0.44
N ALA A 55 -0.53 -1.76 -1.37
CA ALA A 55 0.59 -0.97 -1.88
C ALA A 55 0.70 -1.06 -3.40
N ALA A 56 1.10 0.04 -4.03
CA ALA A 56 1.37 0.09 -5.45
C ALA A 56 2.32 -1.05 -5.88
N ALA A 57 2.10 -1.65 -7.04
CA ALA A 57 2.89 -2.76 -7.56
C ALA A 57 4.40 -2.48 -7.60
N SER A 58 4.80 -1.24 -7.88
CA SER A 58 6.21 -0.78 -7.86
C SER A 58 6.88 -0.82 -6.49
N LEU A 59 6.11 -0.94 -5.39
CA LEU A 59 6.62 -1.04 -4.02
C LEU A 59 6.86 -2.48 -3.57
N LYS A 60 6.51 -3.48 -4.39
CA LYS A 60 6.48 -4.89 -3.99
C LYS A 60 7.77 -5.37 -3.34
N GLU A 61 8.92 -5.17 -3.97
CA GLU A 61 10.19 -5.69 -3.49
C GLU A 61 10.65 -5.00 -2.21
N SER A 62 10.55 -3.64 -2.19
CA SER A 62 10.93 -2.84 -1.03
C SER A 62 10.03 -3.09 0.17
N PHE A 63 8.71 -3.10 -0.03
CA PHE A 63 7.73 -3.33 1.04
C PHE A 63 7.78 -4.77 1.57
N THR A 64 8.00 -5.76 0.71
CA THR A 64 8.22 -7.15 1.15
C THR A 64 9.45 -7.24 2.06
N THR A 65 10.52 -6.52 1.73
CA THR A 65 11.74 -6.49 2.56
C THR A 65 11.49 -5.76 3.89
N LEU A 66 10.85 -4.59 3.84
CA LEU A 66 10.49 -3.81 5.02
C LEU A 66 9.53 -4.57 5.95
N GLY A 67 8.52 -5.26 5.40
CA GLY A 67 7.59 -6.06 6.17
C GLY A 67 8.28 -7.18 6.94
N ARG A 68 9.19 -7.91 6.30
CA ARG A 68 10.01 -8.94 6.98
C ARG A 68 10.88 -8.35 8.09
N GLN A 69 11.46 -7.17 7.86
CA GLN A 69 12.26 -6.49 8.88
C GLN A 69 11.37 -6.06 10.05
N PHE A 70 10.20 -5.48 9.77
CA PHE A 70 9.24 -5.07 10.79
C PHE A 70 8.77 -6.26 11.66
N GLU A 71 8.41 -7.39 11.03
CA GLU A 71 8.02 -8.61 11.75
C GLU A 71 9.15 -9.15 12.63
N LYS A 72 10.41 -9.06 12.18
CA LYS A 72 11.58 -9.45 12.97
C LYS A 72 11.79 -8.55 14.18
N ASP A 73 11.61 -7.24 14.00
CA ASP A 73 11.83 -6.24 15.03
C ASP A 73 10.65 -6.17 16.04
N HIS A 74 9.48 -6.62 15.60
CA HIS A 74 8.23 -6.66 16.39
C HIS A 74 7.64 -8.08 16.43
N PRO A 75 8.24 -9.00 17.20
CA PRO A 75 7.75 -10.38 17.33
C PRO A 75 6.29 -10.41 17.85
N GLY A 76 5.41 -11.03 17.10
CA GLY A 76 3.96 -11.07 17.36
C GLY A 76 3.14 -10.23 16.38
N THR A 77 3.81 -9.45 15.50
CA THR A 77 3.16 -8.79 14.36
C THR A 77 3.29 -9.62 13.09
N LYS A 78 2.32 -9.47 12.20
CA LYS A 78 2.35 -10.01 10.84
C LYS A 78 1.92 -8.93 9.85
N VAL A 79 2.67 -8.79 8.75
CA VAL A 79 2.34 -7.85 7.67
C VAL A 79 1.93 -8.62 6.44
N THR A 80 0.70 -8.40 6.00
CA THR A 80 0.13 -8.99 4.78
C THR A 80 0.01 -7.91 3.71
N PHE A 81 0.47 -8.21 2.49
CA PHE A 81 0.46 -7.24 1.40
C PHE A 81 -0.52 -7.62 0.30
N GLY A 82 -1.27 -6.62 -0.18
CA GLY A 82 -1.97 -6.63 -1.46
C GLY A 82 -1.27 -5.67 -2.43
N PHE A 83 -0.60 -6.20 -3.47
CA PHE A 83 0.07 -5.37 -4.47
C PHE A 83 -0.73 -5.30 -5.77
N GLY A 84 -0.80 -4.10 -6.38
CA GLY A 84 -1.52 -3.88 -7.64
C GLY A 84 -1.44 -2.45 -8.15
N GLY A 85 -2.21 -2.14 -9.18
CA GLY A 85 -2.41 -0.77 -9.62
C GLY A 85 -3.06 0.07 -8.51
N SER A 86 -2.52 1.26 -8.26
CA SER A 86 -3.03 2.09 -7.16
C SER A 86 -4.48 2.52 -7.35
N ASP A 87 -4.93 2.64 -8.59
CA ASP A 87 -6.33 2.92 -8.96
C ASP A 87 -7.25 1.77 -8.56
N SER A 88 -6.90 0.53 -8.91
CA SER A 88 -7.67 -0.67 -8.56
C SER A 88 -7.70 -0.92 -7.05
N LEU A 89 -6.57 -0.68 -6.37
CA LEU A 89 -6.49 -0.77 -4.91
C LEU A 89 -7.37 0.29 -4.24
N ALA A 90 -7.35 1.55 -4.74
CA ALA A 90 -8.20 2.61 -4.22
C ALA A 90 -9.69 2.28 -4.38
N VAL A 91 -10.10 1.75 -5.55
CA VAL A 91 -11.48 1.29 -5.79
C VAL A 91 -11.84 0.13 -4.84
N SER A 92 -10.92 -0.80 -4.60
CA SER A 92 -11.16 -1.91 -3.65
C SER A 92 -11.36 -1.40 -2.22
N ILE A 93 -10.55 -0.42 -1.78
CA ILE A 93 -10.66 0.20 -0.45
C ILE A 93 -12.01 0.89 -0.31
N THR A 94 -12.40 1.74 -1.27
CA THR A 94 -13.71 2.43 -1.25
C THR A 94 -14.88 1.48 -1.41
N GLY A 95 -14.65 0.28 -1.93
CA GLY A 95 -15.60 -0.84 -1.96
C GLY A 95 -15.64 -1.68 -0.68
N GLY A 96 -14.88 -1.30 0.36
CA GLY A 96 -14.88 -1.96 1.67
C GLY A 96 -13.90 -3.12 1.80
N ALA A 97 -12.87 -3.21 0.94
CA ALA A 97 -11.83 -4.21 1.12
C ALA A 97 -11.04 -3.95 2.42
N PRO A 98 -10.79 -4.99 3.24
CA PRO A 98 -10.16 -4.83 4.53
C PRO A 98 -8.65 -4.56 4.37
N ALA A 99 -8.26 -3.30 4.42
CA ALA A 99 -6.87 -2.87 4.48
C ALA A 99 -6.69 -1.88 5.64
N ASP A 100 -5.50 -1.88 6.24
CA ASP A 100 -5.15 -1.00 7.35
C ASP A 100 -4.33 0.19 6.85
N VAL A 101 -3.49 -0.02 5.83
CA VAL A 101 -2.61 0.99 5.23
C VAL A 101 -2.75 0.99 3.71
N PHE A 102 -2.75 2.16 3.11
CA PHE A 102 -2.67 2.34 1.67
C PHE A 102 -1.43 3.14 1.28
N ALA A 103 -0.56 2.56 0.46
CA ALA A 103 0.61 3.21 -0.13
C ALA A 103 0.44 3.31 -1.66
N SER A 104 0.14 4.51 -2.13
CA SER A 104 -0.20 4.78 -3.53
C SER A 104 1.01 5.30 -4.32
N ALA A 105 1.05 5.02 -5.63
CA ALA A 105 2.06 5.57 -6.53
C ALA A 105 1.69 6.95 -7.11
N SER A 106 0.60 7.57 -6.66
CA SER A 106 0.27 8.95 -7.05
C SER A 106 -0.69 9.63 -6.07
N PRO A 107 -0.61 10.97 -5.93
CA PRO A 107 -1.60 11.74 -5.16
C PRO A 107 -3.02 11.62 -5.74
N LYS A 108 -3.15 11.47 -7.07
CA LYS A 108 -4.45 11.33 -7.73
C LYS A 108 -5.20 10.09 -7.25
N THR A 109 -4.53 8.95 -7.14
CA THR A 109 -5.16 7.71 -6.69
C THR A 109 -5.37 7.69 -5.18
N MET A 110 -4.49 8.29 -4.39
CA MET A 110 -4.72 8.52 -2.96
C MET A 110 -5.96 9.39 -2.73
N LYS A 111 -6.17 10.40 -3.58
CA LYS A 111 -7.33 11.28 -3.48
C LYS A 111 -8.66 10.55 -3.59
N ILE A 112 -8.75 9.45 -4.33
CA ILE A 112 -9.97 8.62 -4.40
C ILE A 112 -10.37 8.15 -3.00
N VAL A 113 -9.40 7.68 -2.22
CA VAL A 113 -9.62 7.17 -0.86
C VAL A 113 -9.91 8.28 0.13
N THR A 114 -9.20 9.42 0.02
CA THR A 114 -9.45 10.57 0.91
C THR A 114 -10.80 11.24 0.63
N ASP A 115 -11.21 11.37 -0.62
CA ASP A 115 -12.51 11.95 -0.99
C ASP A 115 -13.69 11.06 -0.55
N ALA A 116 -13.49 9.75 -0.49
CA ALA A 116 -14.46 8.80 0.05
C ALA A 116 -14.53 8.83 1.60
N GLY A 117 -13.58 9.50 2.27
CA GLY A 117 -13.49 9.55 3.72
C GLY A 117 -12.95 8.26 4.35
N ASP A 118 -12.22 7.45 3.57
CA ASP A 118 -11.67 6.16 4.02
C ASP A 118 -10.22 6.26 4.52
N ALA A 119 -9.58 7.44 4.41
CA ALA A 119 -8.29 7.69 5.04
C ALA A 119 -8.45 8.28 6.45
N SER A 120 -7.61 7.84 7.38
CA SER A 120 -7.47 8.42 8.72
C SER A 120 -6.36 9.48 8.70
N GLY A 121 -6.72 10.73 8.92
CA GLY A 121 -5.78 11.85 8.89
C GLY A 121 -5.35 12.26 7.48
N THR A 122 -4.21 12.95 7.40
CA THR A 122 -3.67 13.48 6.14
C THR A 122 -2.61 12.53 5.59
N PRO A 123 -2.72 12.07 4.32
CA PRO A 123 -1.68 11.28 3.69
C PRO A 123 -0.33 12.00 3.65
N ALA A 124 0.75 11.27 3.87
CA ALA A 124 2.12 11.79 3.80
C ALA A 124 2.84 11.26 2.57
N THR A 125 3.48 12.13 1.78
CA THR A 125 4.42 11.68 0.74
C THR A 125 5.68 11.15 1.40
N PHE A 126 5.99 9.86 1.19
CA PHE A 126 7.12 9.20 1.83
C PHE A 126 8.30 8.92 0.88
N VAL A 127 8.04 8.77 -0.41
CA VAL A 127 9.06 8.60 -1.46
C VAL A 127 8.59 9.22 -2.78
N ARG A 128 9.54 9.32 -3.72
CA ARG A 128 9.31 9.68 -5.12
C ARG A 128 9.90 8.64 -6.05
N ASN A 129 9.37 8.56 -7.26
CA ASN A 129 9.90 7.67 -8.28
C ASN A 129 9.86 8.34 -9.66
N GLU A 130 10.77 7.92 -10.53
CA GLU A 130 10.89 8.40 -11.89
C GLU A 130 10.72 7.26 -12.87
N LEU A 131 10.30 7.60 -14.09
CA LEU A 131 10.19 6.63 -15.17
C LEU A 131 11.55 6.28 -15.76
N GLU A 132 11.63 5.07 -16.28
CA GLU A 132 12.74 4.52 -17.08
C GLU A 132 12.16 3.61 -18.16
N ILE A 133 12.85 3.47 -19.27
CA ILE A 133 12.49 2.50 -20.30
C ILE A 133 13.15 1.18 -19.95
N ALA A 134 12.37 0.13 -19.72
CA ALA A 134 12.87 -1.24 -19.64
C ALA A 134 12.91 -1.84 -21.04
N THR A 135 14.06 -2.40 -21.42
CA THR A 135 14.28 -3.11 -22.69
C THR A 135 14.72 -4.54 -22.42
N LEU A 136 14.77 -5.36 -23.47
CA LEU A 136 15.39 -6.67 -23.39
C LEU A 136 16.88 -6.54 -23.00
N PRO A 137 17.47 -7.53 -22.31
CA PRO A 137 18.90 -7.51 -21.98
C PRO A 137 19.78 -7.31 -23.21
N GLY A 138 20.80 -6.45 -23.09
CA GLY A 138 21.68 -6.07 -24.18
C GLY A 138 21.05 -5.11 -25.17
N ASN A 139 19.85 -4.61 -24.90
CA ASN A 139 19.14 -3.60 -25.69
C ASN A 139 19.23 -3.84 -27.21
N PRO A 140 18.75 -5.00 -27.72
CA PRO A 140 18.89 -5.36 -29.13
C PRO A 140 18.19 -4.37 -30.07
N GLY A 141 17.19 -3.65 -29.53
CA GLY A 141 16.47 -2.58 -30.23
C GLY A 141 17.25 -1.28 -30.34
N LYS A 142 18.40 -1.14 -29.67
CA LYS A 142 19.20 0.10 -29.63
C LYS A 142 18.32 1.31 -29.26
N ILE A 143 17.47 1.14 -28.24
CA ILE A 143 16.61 2.19 -27.70
C ILE A 143 17.47 3.10 -26.82
N SER A 144 17.48 4.40 -27.10
CA SER A 144 18.27 5.39 -26.37
C SER A 144 17.45 6.61 -25.93
N SER A 145 16.18 6.68 -26.34
CA SER A 145 15.29 7.81 -26.07
C SER A 145 13.82 7.39 -26.07
N LEU A 146 12.97 8.27 -25.55
CA LEU A 146 11.52 8.11 -25.62
C LEU A 146 11.02 8.13 -27.09
N GLU A 147 11.69 8.90 -27.98
CA GLU A 147 11.38 8.95 -29.39
C GLU A 147 11.60 7.60 -30.10
N ASP A 148 12.64 6.85 -29.70
CA ASP A 148 12.92 5.54 -30.28
C ASP A 148 11.77 4.55 -30.08
N LEU A 149 10.94 4.75 -29.07
CA LEU A 149 9.74 3.92 -28.82
C LEU A 149 8.67 4.11 -29.91
N THR A 150 8.69 5.21 -30.63
CA THR A 150 7.67 5.52 -31.66
C THR A 150 7.99 4.91 -33.03
N ARG A 151 9.14 4.27 -33.18
CA ARG A 151 9.56 3.65 -34.46
C ARG A 151 8.63 2.52 -34.86
N ALA A 152 8.29 2.48 -36.16
CA ALA A 152 7.40 1.46 -36.70
C ALA A 152 7.93 0.04 -36.44
N GLY A 153 7.02 -0.88 -36.14
CA GLY A 153 7.33 -2.29 -35.89
C GLY A 153 7.83 -2.60 -34.48
N ARG A 154 8.05 -1.60 -33.63
CA ARG A 154 8.47 -1.78 -32.24
C ARG A 154 7.28 -2.12 -31.34
N LYS A 155 7.40 -3.20 -30.59
CA LYS A 155 6.39 -3.62 -29.64
C LYS A 155 6.63 -2.93 -28.30
N VAL A 156 5.92 -1.85 -28.02
CA VAL A 156 6.02 -1.11 -26.76
C VAL A 156 4.78 -1.35 -25.93
N VAL A 157 4.97 -1.53 -24.63
CA VAL A 157 3.91 -1.68 -23.65
C VAL A 157 3.91 -0.50 -22.71
N LEU A 158 2.73 0.02 -22.39
CA LEU A 158 2.52 1.06 -21.38
C LEU A 158 1.52 0.57 -20.33
N CYS A 159 1.52 1.21 -19.18
CA CYS A 159 0.37 1.10 -18.26
C CYS A 159 -0.84 1.85 -18.84
N ALA A 160 -2.05 1.44 -18.46
CA ALA A 160 -3.27 2.16 -18.74
C ALA A 160 -3.21 3.60 -18.19
N LYS A 161 -3.90 4.55 -18.82
CA LYS A 161 -3.82 5.98 -18.48
C LYS A 161 -4.29 6.31 -17.06
N GLU A 162 -5.15 5.49 -16.52
CA GLU A 162 -5.74 5.61 -15.19
C GLU A 162 -4.74 5.20 -14.11
N VAL A 163 -3.81 4.32 -14.45
CA VAL A 163 -2.76 3.80 -13.56
C VAL A 163 -1.66 4.84 -13.40
N PRO A 164 -1.04 5.01 -12.21
CA PRO A 164 -0.01 6.00 -11.98
C PRO A 164 1.15 6.00 -12.98
N CYS A 165 1.68 4.83 -13.34
CA CYS A 165 2.75 4.70 -14.35
C CYS A 165 2.29 5.14 -15.75
N GLY A 166 1.05 4.84 -16.13
CA GLY A 166 0.48 5.26 -17.41
C GLY A 166 0.24 6.77 -17.46
N ALA A 167 -0.29 7.35 -16.39
CA ALA A 167 -0.46 8.80 -16.29
C ALA A 167 0.89 9.54 -16.36
N ALA A 168 1.94 9.00 -15.72
CA ALA A 168 3.28 9.56 -15.81
C ALA A 168 3.87 9.42 -17.23
N ALA A 169 3.72 8.25 -17.87
CA ALA A 169 4.15 8.05 -19.25
C ALA A 169 3.46 9.01 -20.23
N GLN A 170 2.15 9.29 -20.03
CA GLN A 170 1.45 10.28 -20.84
C GLN A 170 2.03 11.68 -20.67
N LYS A 171 2.35 12.11 -19.44
CA LYS A 171 3.00 13.40 -19.20
C LYS A 171 4.34 13.53 -19.93
N ALA A 172 5.19 12.48 -19.86
CA ALA A 172 6.47 12.48 -20.55
C ALA A 172 6.30 12.54 -22.07
N LEU A 173 5.36 11.79 -22.64
CA LEU A 173 5.02 11.83 -24.06
C LEU A 173 4.47 13.19 -24.52
N GLU A 174 3.61 13.81 -23.69
CA GLU A 174 3.07 15.14 -23.95
C GLU A 174 4.17 16.21 -23.92
N ALA A 175 5.06 16.19 -22.93
CA ALA A 175 6.22 17.09 -22.83
C ALA A 175 7.12 17.00 -24.07
N SER A 176 7.32 15.81 -24.58
CA SER A 176 8.12 15.55 -25.80
C SER A 176 7.33 15.76 -27.10
N ARG A 177 6.03 16.03 -27.05
CA ARG A 177 5.13 16.07 -28.19
C ARG A 177 5.13 14.80 -29.05
N LEU A 178 5.45 13.67 -28.42
CA LEU A 178 5.50 12.36 -29.07
C LEU A 178 4.12 11.68 -29.02
N LYS A 179 3.81 10.93 -30.07
CA LYS A 179 2.64 10.07 -30.13
C LYS A 179 3.11 8.63 -30.19
N LEU A 180 2.80 7.88 -29.15
CA LEU A 180 3.11 6.46 -29.04
C LEU A 180 1.79 5.67 -28.96
N THR A 181 1.68 4.67 -29.84
CA THR A 181 0.59 3.69 -29.78
C THR A 181 1.17 2.37 -29.30
N PRO A 182 0.97 1.99 -28.05
CA PRO A 182 1.52 0.74 -27.54
C PRO A 182 0.76 -0.46 -28.10
N VAL A 183 1.38 -1.65 -28.08
CA VAL A 183 0.74 -2.91 -28.48
C VAL A 183 -0.22 -3.40 -27.41
N SER A 184 -0.01 -3.01 -26.13
CA SER A 184 -0.96 -3.26 -25.03
C SER A 184 -0.85 -2.20 -23.93
N TYR A 185 -1.92 -2.10 -23.15
CA TYR A 185 -2.00 -1.31 -21.93
C TYR A 185 -2.20 -2.25 -20.74
N GLU A 186 -1.34 -2.12 -19.73
CA GLU A 186 -1.34 -2.99 -18.57
C GLU A 186 -1.95 -2.33 -17.33
N GLN A 187 -2.48 -3.13 -16.43
CA GLN A 187 -3.20 -2.67 -15.25
C GLN A 187 -2.27 -2.21 -14.11
N ASP A 188 -0.99 -2.55 -14.19
CA ASP A 188 0.05 -2.07 -13.27
C ASP A 188 1.44 -2.17 -13.92
N VAL A 189 2.44 -1.58 -13.24
CA VAL A 189 3.80 -1.50 -13.77
C VAL A 189 4.52 -2.85 -13.81
N LYS A 190 4.19 -3.78 -12.91
CA LYS A 190 4.81 -5.12 -12.91
C LYS A 190 4.29 -5.97 -14.07
N ALA A 191 3.01 -5.81 -14.42
CA ALA A 191 2.45 -6.43 -15.62
C ALA A 191 3.15 -5.90 -16.89
N ALA A 192 3.38 -4.58 -16.99
CA ALA A 192 4.13 -3.99 -18.11
C ALA A 192 5.58 -4.49 -18.18
N LEU A 193 6.29 -4.52 -17.06
CA LEU A 193 7.66 -5.04 -16.97
C LEU A 193 7.73 -6.52 -17.39
N THR A 194 6.77 -7.33 -16.92
CA THR A 194 6.70 -8.77 -17.21
C THR A 194 6.61 -9.04 -18.71
N LYS A 195 5.93 -8.18 -19.49
CA LYS A 195 5.88 -8.33 -20.96
C LYS A 195 7.27 -8.24 -21.60
N VAL A 196 8.14 -7.40 -21.07
CA VAL A 196 9.54 -7.32 -21.54
C VAL A 196 10.33 -8.54 -21.06
N GLU A 197 10.24 -8.91 -19.79
CA GLU A 197 10.92 -10.10 -19.22
C GLU A 197 10.59 -11.38 -19.99
N LEU A 198 9.33 -11.54 -20.42
CA LEU A 198 8.85 -12.67 -21.21
C LEU A 198 9.14 -12.55 -22.72
N LYS A 199 9.79 -11.46 -23.16
CA LYS A 199 10.08 -11.17 -24.58
C LYS A 199 8.82 -11.01 -25.45
N GLU A 200 7.68 -10.68 -24.84
CA GLU A 200 6.45 -10.37 -25.56
C GLU A 200 6.44 -8.92 -26.09
N ALA A 201 7.25 -8.05 -25.47
CA ALA A 201 7.48 -6.69 -25.89
C ALA A 201 8.98 -6.37 -26.00
N ASP A 202 9.32 -5.41 -26.87
CA ASP A 202 10.70 -4.91 -27.05
C ASP A 202 11.07 -3.93 -25.92
N ALA A 203 10.08 -3.18 -25.44
CA ALA A 203 10.24 -2.20 -24.37
C ALA A 203 8.95 -1.91 -23.62
N ALA A 204 9.10 -1.41 -22.39
CA ALA A 204 8.02 -0.85 -21.59
C ALA A 204 8.52 0.42 -20.87
N VAL A 205 7.60 1.37 -20.63
CA VAL A 205 7.89 2.51 -19.74
C VAL A 205 7.42 2.12 -18.33
N VAL A 206 8.38 2.00 -17.42
CA VAL A 206 8.22 1.54 -16.04
C VAL A 206 8.93 2.50 -15.09
N TYR A 207 9.10 2.17 -13.83
CA TYR A 207 9.88 3.01 -12.91
C TYR A 207 11.33 2.50 -12.78
N LYS A 208 12.27 3.39 -12.46
CA LYS A 208 13.68 3.06 -12.16
C LYS A 208 13.80 1.96 -11.10
N THR A 209 12.93 1.96 -10.10
CA THR A 209 12.91 0.93 -9.07
C THR A 209 12.51 -0.44 -9.60
N ASP A 210 11.65 -0.51 -10.61
CA ASP A 210 11.23 -1.75 -11.24
C ASP A 210 12.36 -2.37 -12.07
N VAL A 211 13.06 -1.53 -12.84
CA VAL A 211 14.27 -1.94 -13.60
C VAL A 211 15.33 -2.47 -12.64
N ARG A 212 15.64 -1.73 -11.58
CA ARG A 212 16.60 -2.16 -10.56
C ARG A 212 16.22 -3.50 -9.93
N ALA A 213 14.94 -3.70 -9.60
CA ALA A 213 14.44 -4.93 -9.00
C ALA A 213 14.46 -6.11 -9.98
N ALA A 214 14.32 -5.85 -11.28
CA ALA A 214 14.42 -6.86 -12.32
C ALA A 214 15.86 -7.36 -12.51
N GLY A 215 16.88 -6.52 -12.24
CA GLY A 215 18.29 -6.87 -12.44
C GLY A 215 18.55 -7.26 -13.91
N ASP A 216 19.29 -8.34 -14.11
CA ASP A 216 19.74 -8.79 -15.43
C ASP A 216 18.61 -9.28 -16.37
N ARG A 217 17.36 -9.28 -15.90
CA ARG A 217 16.21 -9.71 -16.74
C ARG A 217 15.79 -8.63 -17.74
N VAL A 218 16.14 -7.38 -17.51
CA VAL A 218 15.92 -6.24 -18.39
C VAL A 218 17.13 -5.31 -18.36
N GLU A 219 17.22 -4.42 -19.35
CA GLU A 219 18.15 -3.30 -19.35
C GLU A 219 17.38 -1.99 -19.26
N GLY A 220 17.84 -1.07 -18.41
CA GLY A 220 17.24 0.23 -18.21
C GLY A 220 17.83 1.28 -19.15
N VAL A 221 16.97 2.12 -19.70
CA VAL A 221 17.36 3.30 -20.49
C VAL A 221 16.71 4.53 -19.88
N GLU A 222 17.53 5.41 -19.30
CA GLU A 222 17.07 6.70 -18.80
C GLU A 222 16.72 7.64 -19.95
N PHE A 223 15.75 8.52 -19.73
CA PHE A 223 15.34 9.54 -20.68
C PHE A 223 15.00 10.86 -19.96
N PRO A 224 15.38 12.03 -20.53
CA PRO A 224 15.29 13.32 -19.83
C PRO A 224 13.87 13.70 -19.39
N GLU A 225 12.86 13.37 -20.18
CA GLU A 225 11.46 13.75 -19.95
C GLU A 225 10.85 13.04 -18.74
N SER A 226 11.53 12.04 -18.17
CA SER A 226 11.12 11.40 -16.91
C SER A 226 11.12 12.41 -15.75
N ALA A 227 11.98 13.43 -15.78
CA ALA A 227 12.04 14.47 -14.78
C ALA A 227 10.78 15.34 -14.71
N ASP A 228 10.04 15.48 -15.82
CA ASP A 228 8.75 16.20 -15.86
C ASP A 228 7.57 15.34 -15.38
N ALA A 229 7.82 14.05 -15.14
CA ALA A 229 6.81 13.06 -14.82
C ALA A 229 7.10 12.29 -13.50
N VAL A 230 7.79 12.95 -12.56
CA VAL A 230 8.07 12.39 -11.23
C VAL A 230 6.76 12.10 -10.50
N ASN A 231 6.66 10.92 -9.92
CA ASN A 231 5.54 10.53 -9.09
C ASN A 231 5.86 10.69 -7.60
N ASP A 232 5.02 11.43 -6.89
CA ASP A 232 4.98 11.42 -5.43
C ASP A 232 4.17 10.18 -4.97
N TYR A 233 4.70 9.50 -3.95
CA TYR A 233 4.08 8.31 -3.37
C TYR A 233 3.54 8.66 -1.98
N PRO A 234 2.24 8.91 -1.84
CA PRO A 234 1.61 9.10 -0.55
C PRO A 234 1.29 7.77 0.12
N ILE A 235 1.34 7.78 1.46
CA ILE A 235 0.89 6.70 2.33
C ILE A 235 -0.13 7.25 3.33
N ALA A 236 -1.13 6.45 3.66
CA ALA A 236 -2.15 6.78 4.65
C ALA A 236 -2.54 5.56 5.47
N LEU A 237 -2.85 5.79 6.74
CA LEU A 237 -3.63 4.89 7.55
C LEU A 237 -5.08 4.94 7.06
N LEU A 238 -5.77 3.81 7.01
CA LEU A 238 -7.17 3.76 6.64
C LEU A 238 -8.06 3.90 7.87
N LYS A 239 -9.29 4.42 7.65
CA LYS A 239 -10.23 4.76 8.72
C LYS A 239 -10.59 3.56 9.61
N ASP A 240 -10.75 2.39 9.00
CA ASP A 240 -11.17 1.17 9.69
C ASP A 240 -9.97 0.24 10.00
N ALA A 241 -8.76 0.81 10.10
CA ALA A 241 -7.57 0.06 10.46
C ALA A 241 -7.76 -0.66 11.80
N ARG A 242 -7.54 -1.97 11.79
CA ARG A 242 -7.81 -2.86 12.94
C ARG A 242 -6.78 -2.71 14.05
N ILE A 243 -5.58 -2.28 13.70
CA ILE A 243 -4.44 -2.13 14.61
C ILE A 243 -3.76 -0.80 14.31
N ALA A 244 -4.40 0.30 14.71
CA ALA A 244 -3.89 1.66 14.47
C ALA A 244 -2.50 1.91 15.09
N GLU A 245 -2.12 1.17 16.13
CA GLU A 245 -0.83 1.28 16.80
C GLU A 245 0.31 0.58 16.04
N ALA A 246 0.00 -0.38 15.16
CA ALA A 246 0.97 -1.12 14.36
C ALA A 246 0.97 -0.73 12.87
N ALA A 247 -0.01 0.07 12.44
CA ALA A 247 -0.19 0.55 11.06
C ALA A 247 0.34 2.01 10.80
#